data_6b329278663814a86c51dc73c0c96269
#
_entry.id   6b329278663814a86c51dc73c0c96269
#
_cell.length_a   1.000
_cell.length_b   1.000
_cell.length_c   1.000
_cell.angle_alpha   90.00
_cell.angle_beta   90.00
_cell.angle_gamma   90.00
#
_symmetry.space_group_name_H-M   'P 1'
#
loop_
_entity.id
_entity.type
_entity.pdbx_description
1 polymer ?
#
loop_
_entity_poly.entity_id
_entity_poly.type
_entity_poly.pdbx_seq_one_letter_code
_entity_poly.pdbx_strand_id
1 'polypeptide(L)'
;MKITRNVRRILDFYESDSPGVKANLARILMQGKLGGTGKLVILPVDQGFEHGPARSFAPNPSAYDPHYHYQLAIDAGLSAYAAPLGMLEAGADTFAGQIPTILKVNSSNSLAQGGTAPSQAITGSVSEALRLGCSAIGYTIYPGS
;
A
#
# COMPACT_ATOMS: atom_id res chain seq x y z
N MET A 1 8.18 9.75 18.71
CA MET A 1 6.96 10.47 18.31
C MET A 1 5.86 10.21 19.34
N LYS A 2 5.15 11.25 19.81
CA LYS A 2 4.08 11.08 20.81
C LYS A 2 2.74 10.83 20.09
N ILE A 3 2.09 9.70 20.39
CA ILE A 3 0.79 9.34 19.83
C ILE A 3 -0.27 10.34 20.31
N THR A 4 -1.08 10.87 19.38
CA THR A 4 -2.16 11.82 19.69
C THR A 4 -3.34 11.13 20.37
N ARG A 5 -4.22 11.92 21.00
CA ARG A 5 -5.44 11.41 21.64
C ARG A 5 -6.36 10.69 20.62
N ASN A 6 -6.49 11.23 19.40
CA ASN A 6 -7.34 10.63 18.37
C ASN A 6 -6.81 9.25 17.93
N VAL A 7 -5.51 9.16 17.70
CA VAL A 7 -4.89 7.88 17.31
C VAL A 7 -4.98 6.88 18.46
N ARG A 8 -4.75 7.30 19.71
CA ARG A 8 -4.88 6.42 20.87
C ARG A 8 -6.28 5.81 20.94
N ARG A 9 -7.33 6.64 20.79
CA ARG A 9 -8.72 6.16 20.79
C ARG A 9 -9.00 5.13 19.68
N ILE A 10 -8.36 5.26 18.53
CA ILE A 10 -8.48 4.25 17.47
C ILE A 10 -7.78 2.96 17.89
N LEU A 11 -6.58 3.04 18.43
CA LEU A 11 -5.82 1.87 18.87
C LEU A 11 -6.49 1.10 20.01
N ASP A 12 -7.34 1.77 20.82
CA ASP A 12 -8.12 1.13 21.89
C ASP A 12 -9.16 0.13 21.34
N PHE A 13 -9.60 0.27 20.08
CA PHE A 13 -10.45 -0.73 19.41
C PHE A 13 -9.71 -2.01 19.01
N TYR A 14 -8.39 -2.02 19.09
CA TYR A 14 -7.50 -3.12 18.69
C TYR A 14 -6.82 -3.76 19.91
N GLU A 15 -7.49 -3.78 21.06
CA GLU A 15 -6.90 -4.32 22.30
C GLU A 15 -6.63 -5.83 22.24
N SER A 16 -7.41 -6.58 21.45
CA SER A 16 -7.20 -8.02 21.23
C SER A 16 -6.09 -8.34 20.21
N ASP A 17 -5.59 -7.32 19.48
CA ASP A 17 -4.56 -7.51 18.48
C ASP A 17 -3.16 -7.52 19.09
N SER A 18 -2.21 -8.09 18.33
CA SER A 18 -0.82 -8.12 18.75
C SER A 18 -0.20 -6.71 18.83
N PRO A 19 0.80 -6.49 19.68
CA PRO A 19 1.52 -5.22 19.74
C PRO A 19 2.10 -4.79 18.39
N GLY A 20 2.51 -5.74 17.54
CA GLY A 20 3.02 -5.46 16.18
C GLY A 20 1.96 -4.86 15.27
N VAL A 21 0.72 -5.36 15.31
CA VAL A 21 -0.41 -4.80 14.56
C VAL A 21 -0.68 -3.38 15.01
N LYS A 22 -0.79 -3.13 16.32
CA LYS A 22 -1.02 -1.80 16.89
C LYS A 22 0.11 -0.82 16.55
N ALA A 23 1.36 -1.26 16.58
CA ALA A 23 2.53 -0.44 16.23
C ALA A 23 2.51 -0.03 14.75
N ASN A 24 2.20 -0.94 13.83
CA ASN A 24 2.12 -0.65 12.40
C ASN A 24 0.91 0.23 12.06
N LEU A 25 -0.24 0.00 12.69
CA LEU A 25 -1.40 0.88 12.54
C LEU A 25 -1.08 2.30 13.03
N ALA A 26 -0.42 2.42 14.18
CA ALA A 26 0.04 3.71 14.70
C ALA A 26 1.00 4.41 13.73
N ARG A 27 1.92 3.66 13.10
CA ARG A 27 2.87 4.19 12.11
C ARG A 27 2.12 4.84 10.93
N ILE A 28 1.12 4.16 10.37
CA ILE A 28 0.31 4.70 9.26
C ILE A 28 -0.51 5.91 9.73
N LEU A 29 -1.17 5.84 10.88
CA LEU A 29 -2.02 6.91 11.43
C LEU A 29 -1.25 8.17 11.84
N MET A 30 0.04 8.05 12.08
CA MET A 30 0.91 9.18 12.48
C MET A 30 1.71 9.75 11.32
N GLN A 31 1.62 9.16 10.11
CA GLN A 31 2.38 9.56 8.93
C GLN A 31 1.69 10.68 8.14
N GLY A 32 2.53 11.52 7.52
CA GLY A 32 2.11 12.52 6.52
C GLY A 32 1.32 13.70 7.08
N LYS A 33 0.69 14.44 6.17
CA LYS A 33 -0.06 15.68 6.51
C LYS A 33 -1.25 15.44 7.43
N LEU A 34 -1.86 14.26 7.38
CA LEU A 34 -2.97 13.86 8.24
C LEU A 34 -2.51 13.15 9.52
N GLY A 35 -1.20 13.05 9.73
CA GLY A 35 -0.63 12.37 10.88
C GLY A 35 -1.19 12.85 12.21
N GLY A 36 -1.68 11.93 13.01
CA GLY A 36 -2.26 12.20 14.33
C GLY A 36 -3.72 12.64 14.34
N THR A 37 -4.35 12.90 13.19
CA THR A 37 -5.77 13.31 13.11
C THR A 37 -6.73 12.14 13.25
N GLY A 38 -6.29 10.90 13.02
CA GLY A 38 -7.13 9.72 12.91
C GLY A 38 -7.71 9.51 11.50
N LYS A 39 -7.27 10.28 10.52
CA LYS A 39 -7.63 10.14 9.10
C LYS A 39 -6.44 9.65 8.31
N LEU A 40 -6.71 8.98 7.17
CA LEU A 40 -5.70 8.43 6.27
C LEU A 40 -5.94 8.87 4.83
N VAL A 41 -4.87 9.09 4.09
CA VAL A 41 -4.85 9.09 2.63
C VAL A 41 -3.71 8.18 2.18
N ILE A 42 -4.03 7.17 1.38
CA ILE A 42 -3.10 6.18 0.88
C ILE A 42 -3.05 6.30 -0.64
N LEU A 43 -1.86 6.27 -1.23
CA LEU A 43 -1.68 6.17 -2.68
C LEU A 43 -1.67 4.69 -3.08
N PRO A 44 -2.71 4.17 -3.77
CA PRO A 44 -2.64 2.84 -4.34
C PRO A 44 -2.16 2.92 -5.79
N VAL A 45 -1.19 2.08 -6.18
CA VAL A 45 -0.71 1.97 -7.56
C VAL A 45 -0.56 0.51 -7.93
N ASP A 46 -1.46 0.00 -8.76
CA ASP A 46 -1.41 -1.35 -9.33
C ASP A 46 -1.50 -1.35 -10.87
N GLN A 47 -1.53 -0.17 -11.48
CA GLN A 47 -1.68 0.02 -12.91
C GLN A 47 -0.59 -0.67 -13.73
N GLY A 48 0.59 -0.85 -13.18
CA GLY A 48 1.69 -1.56 -13.84
C GLY A 48 1.41 -3.06 -14.05
N PHE A 49 0.42 -3.62 -13.39
CA PHE A 49 0.02 -5.03 -13.50
C PHE A 49 -1.47 -5.18 -13.83
N GLU A 50 -2.37 -4.60 -13.03
CA GLU A 50 -3.80 -4.90 -13.04
C GLU A 50 -4.56 -4.16 -14.15
N HIS A 51 -4.16 -2.94 -14.48
CA HIS A 51 -4.91 -2.05 -15.38
C HIS A 51 -4.18 -1.75 -16.70
N GLY A 52 -3.63 -2.74 -17.34
CA GLY A 52 -2.96 -2.61 -18.64
C GLY A 52 -1.55 -2.01 -18.52
N PRO A 53 -0.55 -2.86 -18.33
CA PRO A 53 0.79 -2.48 -17.88
C PRO A 53 1.43 -1.30 -18.62
N ALA A 54 1.55 -1.37 -19.92
CA ALA A 54 2.18 -0.30 -20.70
C ALA A 54 1.27 0.93 -20.87
N ARG A 55 0.01 0.69 -21.18
CA ARG A 55 -0.96 1.72 -21.56
C ARG A 55 -1.29 2.70 -20.42
N SER A 56 -1.33 2.21 -19.19
CA SER A 56 -1.78 3.01 -18.05
C SER A 56 -0.81 4.15 -17.72
N PHE A 57 0.48 3.98 -17.98
CA PHE A 57 1.49 5.00 -17.71
C PHE A 57 1.86 5.85 -18.94
N ALA A 58 1.36 5.50 -20.12
CA ALA A 58 1.69 6.23 -21.36
C ALA A 58 1.43 7.75 -21.30
N PRO A 59 0.35 8.25 -20.65
CA PRO A 59 0.14 9.69 -20.51
C PRO A 59 1.15 10.39 -19.60
N ASN A 60 1.83 9.64 -18.73
CA ASN A 60 2.88 10.14 -17.84
C ASN A 60 4.05 9.15 -17.83
N PRO A 61 5.01 9.27 -18.75
CA PRO A 61 6.12 8.34 -18.87
C PRO A 61 7.00 8.20 -17.63
N SER A 62 7.08 9.22 -16.76
CA SER A 62 7.80 9.12 -15.49
C SER A 62 7.23 8.02 -14.58
N ALA A 63 5.95 7.71 -14.71
CA ALA A 63 5.26 6.69 -13.92
C ALA A 63 5.66 5.24 -14.27
N TYR A 64 6.45 5.03 -15.34
CA TYR A 64 7.07 3.72 -15.59
C TYR A 64 8.18 3.39 -14.58
N ASP A 65 8.78 4.41 -13.96
CA ASP A 65 9.74 4.21 -12.89
C ASP A 65 9.01 4.01 -11.55
N PRO A 66 9.16 2.88 -10.85
CA PRO A 66 8.57 2.67 -9.54
C PRO A 66 8.95 3.71 -8.48
N HIS A 67 10.15 4.31 -8.58
CA HIS A 67 10.61 5.37 -7.68
C HIS A 67 9.72 6.62 -7.74
N TYR A 68 9.17 6.93 -8.92
CA TYR A 68 8.25 8.05 -9.10
C TYR A 68 7.07 8.00 -8.14
N HIS A 69 6.48 6.82 -7.94
CA HIS A 69 5.29 6.66 -7.09
C HIS A 69 5.63 6.79 -5.60
N TYR A 70 6.80 6.30 -5.19
CA TYR A 70 7.29 6.52 -3.83
C TYR A 70 7.48 8.01 -3.56
N GLN A 71 8.20 8.70 -4.46
CA GLN A 71 8.47 10.13 -4.32
C GLN A 71 7.17 10.93 -4.32
N LEU A 72 6.22 10.61 -5.20
CA LEU A 72 4.91 11.24 -5.25
C LEU A 72 4.17 11.11 -3.91
N ALA A 73 4.16 9.93 -3.31
CA ALA A 73 3.50 9.70 -2.03
C ALA A 73 4.16 10.48 -0.88
N ILE A 74 5.49 10.57 -0.90
CA ILE A 74 6.27 11.31 0.09
C ILE A 74 6.02 12.83 -0.05
N ASP A 75 6.14 13.38 -1.25
CA ASP A 75 5.98 14.81 -1.53
C ASP A 75 4.55 15.29 -1.24
N ALA A 76 3.57 14.47 -1.57
CA ALA A 76 2.18 14.73 -1.24
C ALA A 76 1.90 14.66 0.29
N GLY A 77 2.79 14.06 1.06
CA GLY A 77 2.66 13.88 2.51
C GLY A 77 1.54 12.90 2.86
N LEU A 78 1.50 11.76 2.17
CA LEU A 78 0.47 10.75 2.37
C LEU A 78 0.76 9.85 3.58
N SER A 79 -0.26 9.11 4.01
CA SER A 79 -0.18 8.23 5.18
C SER A 79 0.53 6.92 4.87
N ALA A 80 0.42 6.42 3.63
CA ALA A 80 1.08 5.20 3.15
C ALA A 80 1.10 5.14 1.62
N TYR A 81 1.95 4.28 1.10
CA TYR A 81 1.99 3.87 -0.31
C TYR A 81 1.67 2.37 -0.43
N ALA A 82 0.71 2.02 -1.28
CA ALA A 82 0.26 0.66 -1.50
C ALA A 82 0.54 0.22 -2.94
N ALA A 83 1.26 -0.89 -3.14
CA ALA A 83 1.61 -1.37 -4.47
C ALA A 83 1.89 -2.88 -4.50
N PRO A 84 1.94 -3.50 -5.71
CA PRO A 84 2.41 -4.86 -5.90
C PRO A 84 3.88 -5.06 -5.52
N LEU A 85 4.27 -6.31 -5.32
CA LEU A 85 5.58 -6.71 -4.82
C LEU A 85 6.74 -6.07 -5.60
N GLY A 86 6.78 -6.22 -6.92
CA GLY A 86 7.89 -5.71 -7.73
C GLY A 86 8.05 -4.19 -7.68
N MET A 87 6.95 -3.44 -7.56
CA MET A 87 7.00 -1.99 -7.41
C MET A 87 7.56 -1.58 -6.05
N LEU A 88 7.19 -2.29 -4.98
CA LEU A 88 7.73 -2.02 -3.65
C LEU A 88 9.21 -2.41 -3.56
N GLU A 89 9.60 -3.56 -4.12
CA GLU A 89 11.00 -4.03 -4.12
C GLU A 89 11.94 -3.04 -4.83
N ALA A 90 11.51 -2.49 -5.96
CA ALA A 90 12.33 -1.56 -6.74
C ALA A 90 12.74 -0.30 -5.97
N GLY A 91 11.92 0.17 -5.02
CA GLY A 91 12.20 1.36 -4.23
C GLY A 91 12.54 1.10 -2.77
N ALA A 92 12.55 -0.16 -2.32
CA ALA A 92 12.63 -0.50 -0.90
C ALA A 92 13.89 0.08 -0.22
N ASP A 93 15.06 -0.05 -0.84
CA ASP A 93 16.31 0.49 -0.28
C ASP A 93 16.34 2.02 -0.28
N THR A 94 15.93 2.62 -1.41
CA THR A 94 16.00 4.08 -1.60
C THR A 94 15.08 4.83 -0.65
N PHE A 95 13.89 4.30 -0.38
CA PHE A 95 12.85 4.96 0.40
C PHE A 95 12.60 4.33 1.77
N ALA A 96 13.50 3.47 2.24
CA ALA A 96 13.39 2.81 3.54
C ALA A 96 13.12 3.81 4.66
N GLY A 97 12.03 3.59 5.40
CA GLY A 97 11.66 4.41 6.56
C GLY A 97 11.02 5.76 6.24
N GLN A 98 10.96 6.20 4.99
CA GLN A 98 10.42 7.52 4.61
C GLN A 98 8.88 7.53 4.55
N ILE A 99 8.27 6.42 4.17
CA ILE A 99 6.82 6.26 4.11
C ILE A 99 6.42 4.83 4.49
N PRO A 100 5.34 4.61 5.26
CA PRO A 100 4.77 3.29 5.45
C PRO A 100 4.33 2.67 4.13
N THR A 101 4.66 1.40 3.90
CA THR A 101 4.26 0.67 2.71
C THR A 101 3.22 -0.39 3.03
N ILE A 102 2.37 -0.68 2.05
CA ILE A 102 1.32 -1.71 2.10
C ILE A 102 1.52 -2.61 0.88
N LEU A 103 1.82 -3.90 1.10
CA LEU A 103 1.97 -4.85 0.01
C LEU A 103 0.60 -5.34 -0.46
N LYS A 104 0.26 -5.10 -1.74
CA LYS A 104 -0.87 -5.76 -2.38
C LYS A 104 -0.49 -7.20 -2.72
N VAL A 105 -1.15 -8.18 -2.07
CA VAL A 105 -0.77 -9.60 -2.15
C VAL A 105 -1.56 -10.40 -3.19
N ASN A 106 -2.58 -9.81 -3.79
CA ASN A 106 -3.31 -10.44 -4.90
C ASN A 106 -3.60 -9.46 -6.02
N SER A 107 -3.66 -9.94 -7.25
CA SER A 107 -3.88 -9.11 -8.42
C SER A 107 -4.62 -9.86 -9.52
N SER A 108 -5.43 -9.13 -10.27
CA SER A 108 -6.02 -9.56 -11.54
C SER A 108 -5.23 -8.95 -12.70
N ASN A 109 -5.43 -9.47 -13.89
CA ASN A 109 -4.82 -8.94 -15.11
C ASN A 109 -5.90 -8.52 -16.10
N SER A 110 -5.88 -7.25 -16.51
CA SER A 110 -6.83 -6.71 -17.50
C SER A 110 -6.65 -7.28 -18.91
N LEU A 111 -5.60 -8.06 -19.15
CA LEU A 111 -5.39 -8.81 -20.39
C LEU A 111 -6.18 -10.12 -20.40
N ALA A 112 -6.72 -10.58 -19.28
CA ALA A 112 -7.63 -11.71 -19.24
C ALA A 112 -8.90 -11.36 -20.04
N GLN A 113 -9.30 -12.26 -20.94
CA GLN A 113 -10.44 -12.01 -21.83
C GLN A 113 -11.75 -11.92 -21.06
N GLY A 114 -12.62 -10.98 -21.47
CA GLY A 114 -13.92 -10.76 -20.85
C GLY A 114 -14.81 -12.01 -20.93
N GLY A 115 -15.64 -12.20 -19.90
CA GLY A 115 -16.60 -13.31 -19.78
C GLY A 115 -16.31 -14.30 -18.64
N THR A 116 -15.15 -14.23 -18.02
CA THR A 116 -14.86 -14.95 -16.76
C THR A 116 -15.07 -14.04 -15.55
N ALA A 117 -15.55 -14.60 -14.44
CA ALA A 117 -15.64 -13.89 -13.19
C ALA A 117 -14.27 -13.30 -12.80
N PRO A 118 -14.20 -12.09 -12.21
CA PRO A 118 -12.95 -11.52 -11.76
C PRO A 118 -12.23 -12.48 -10.81
N SER A 119 -11.02 -12.90 -11.20
CA SER A 119 -10.22 -13.81 -10.39
C SER A 119 -8.93 -13.08 -10.00
N GLN A 120 -8.56 -13.19 -8.73
CA GLN A 120 -7.35 -12.60 -8.18
C GLN A 120 -6.33 -13.71 -7.93
N ALA A 121 -5.19 -13.66 -8.62
CA ALA A 121 -4.06 -14.52 -8.33
C ALA A 121 -3.31 -14.00 -7.10
N ILE A 122 -2.78 -14.89 -6.28
CA ILE A 122 -1.85 -14.51 -5.21
C ILE A 122 -0.52 -14.14 -5.84
N THR A 123 -0.10 -12.89 -5.68
CA THR A 123 1.09 -12.30 -6.31
C THR A 123 2.12 -11.78 -5.30
N GLY A 124 1.85 -11.96 -4.02
CA GLY A 124 2.76 -11.63 -2.93
C GLY A 124 2.37 -12.39 -1.66
N SER A 125 3.28 -12.44 -0.72
CA SER A 125 3.09 -13.17 0.55
C SER A 125 3.32 -12.28 1.76
N VAL A 126 2.83 -12.71 2.91
CA VAL A 126 3.10 -12.05 4.20
C VAL A 126 4.60 -12.06 4.52
N SER A 127 5.32 -13.13 4.16
CA SER A 127 6.77 -13.19 4.35
C SER A 127 7.52 -12.12 3.57
N GLU A 128 7.09 -11.85 2.34
CA GLU A 128 7.66 -10.76 1.53
C GLU A 128 7.32 -9.40 2.12
N ALA A 129 6.09 -9.19 2.59
CA ALA A 129 5.71 -7.96 3.27
C ALA A 129 6.59 -7.69 4.51
N LEU A 130 6.85 -8.73 5.31
CA LEU A 130 7.74 -8.64 6.46
C LEU A 130 9.18 -8.34 6.06
N ARG A 131 9.71 -9.02 5.04
CA ARG A 131 11.06 -8.80 4.49
C ARG A 131 11.25 -7.36 4.01
N LEU A 132 10.24 -6.79 3.36
CA LEU A 132 10.26 -5.40 2.86
C LEU A 132 9.95 -4.36 3.94
N GLY A 133 9.63 -4.78 5.17
CA GLY A 133 9.26 -3.87 6.25
C GLY A 133 7.92 -3.17 6.04
N CYS A 134 7.01 -3.78 5.28
CA CYS A 134 5.67 -3.24 5.07
C CYS A 134 4.90 -3.13 6.38
N SER A 135 4.10 -2.07 6.50
CA SER A 135 3.26 -1.85 7.68
C SER A 135 1.93 -2.61 7.62
N ALA A 136 1.51 -3.03 6.43
CA ALA A 136 0.29 -3.79 6.22
C ALA A 136 0.35 -4.59 4.92
N ILE A 137 -0.64 -5.48 4.73
CA ILE A 137 -0.96 -6.08 3.45
C ILE A 137 -2.30 -5.55 2.93
N GLY A 138 -2.45 -5.47 1.62
CA GLY A 138 -3.69 -5.14 0.93
C GLY A 138 -4.20 -6.36 0.16
N TYR A 139 -5.49 -6.62 0.27
CA TYR A 139 -6.15 -7.72 -0.42
C TYR A 139 -7.41 -7.23 -1.11
N THR A 140 -7.53 -7.48 -2.42
CA THR A 140 -8.74 -7.14 -3.19
C THR A 140 -9.73 -8.30 -3.16
N ILE A 141 -10.97 -7.99 -2.86
CA ILE A 141 -12.09 -8.96 -2.91
C ILE A 141 -13.19 -8.39 -3.81
N TYR A 142 -13.90 -9.28 -4.49
CA TYR A 142 -15.10 -8.97 -5.27
C TYR A 142 -16.30 -9.67 -4.66
N PRO A 143 -17.05 -9.02 -3.75
CA PRO A 143 -18.20 -9.65 -3.10
C PRO A 143 -19.27 -10.06 -4.14
N GLY A 144 -19.68 -11.33 -4.11
CA GLY A 144 -20.69 -11.87 -5.04
C GLY A 144 -20.16 -12.42 -6.37
N SER A 145 -18.83 -12.49 -6.56
CA SER A 145 -18.21 -13.15 -7.71
C SER A 145 -17.80 -14.58 -7.39
#